data_d3e233bd80941efc581aea1039f15d53
#
_entry.id   d3e233bd80941efc581aea1039f15d53
#
_cell.length_a   1.000
_cell.length_b   1.000
_cell.length_c   1.000
_cell.angle_alpha   90.00
_cell.angle_beta   90.00
_cell.angle_gamma   90.00
#
_symmetry.space_group_name_H-M   'P 1'
#
loop_
_entity.id
_entity.type
_entity.pdbx_description
1 polymer ?
#
loop_
_entity_poly.entity_id
_entity_poly.type
_entity_poly.pdbx_seq_one_letter_code
_entity_poly.pdbx_strand_id
1 'polypeptide(L)'
;MLPISDCKGAKEMDRNFKERTKWLCVCGVLMAMNVVLSSSLFSVPVPGGHLYLNEIIICTASILLDPVGAFLVGGVGAFLGDLLFYPTPMFVSLVTHGLQALVISLFAHRWMKNRPVLASGVGVTVGAVIMVVGYSLGRAFIYSTPEYAILKLPYQILQAAVGAVAGMLLCWKCGVKKAYDKLTK
;
A
#
# COMPACT_ATOMS: atom_id res chain seq x y z
N MET A 1 8.61 -23.12 43.96
CA MET A 1 8.94 -23.71 42.65
C MET A 1 7.74 -23.47 41.74
N LEU A 2 7.82 -22.47 40.81
CA LEU A 2 6.70 -22.16 39.89
C LEU A 2 6.57 -23.28 38.86
N PRO A 3 5.34 -23.69 38.49
CA PRO A 3 5.14 -24.79 37.56
C PRO A 3 5.66 -24.46 36.17
N ILE A 4 6.32 -25.42 35.52
CA ILE A 4 6.99 -25.31 34.19
C ILE A 4 5.99 -24.87 33.09
N SER A 5 4.68 -25.04 33.32
CA SER A 5 3.60 -24.57 32.44
C SER A 5 3.53 -23.02 32.32
N ASP A 6 3.79 -22.28 33.38
CA ASP A 6 3.74 -20.83 33.42
C ASP A 6 4.91 -20.19 32.63
N CYS A 7 6.09 -20.83 32.62
CA CYS A 7 7.22 -20.37 31.87
C CYS A 7 7.05 -20.50 30.34
N LYS A 8 6.29 -21.51 29.88
CA LYS A 8 6.00 -21.67 28.44
C LYS A 8 4.99 -20.62 27.97
N GLY A 9 3.93 -20.39 28.73
CA GLY A 9 2.93 -19.36 28.43
C GLY A 9 3.52 -17.94 28.41
N ALA A 10 4.37 -17.62 29.39
CA ALA A 10 5.05 -16.32 29.43
C ALA A 10 6.00 -16.08 28.23
N LYS A 11 6.74 -17.11 27.80
CA LYS A 11 7.60 -17.03 26.61
C LYS A 11 6.82 -16.88 25.30
N GLU A 12 5.68 -17.55 25.21
CA GLU A 12 4.81 -17.45 24.03
C GLU A 12 4.13 -16.09 23.93
N MET A 13 3.71 -15.54 25.07
CA MET A 13 3.14 -14.18 25.15
C MET A 13 4.18 -13.12 24.79
N ASP A 14 5.43 -13.22 25.28
CA ASP A 14 6.52 -12.30 24.94
C ASP A 14 6.89 -12.37 23.46
N ARG A 15 6.90 -13.55 22.86
CA ARG A 15 7.12 -13.72 21.40
C ARG A 15 6.01 -13.06 20.59
N ASN A 16 4.75 -13.31 20.91
CA ASN A 16 3.60 -12.71 20.24
C ASN A 16 3.61 -11.18 20.36
N PHE A 17 4.00 -10.65 21.52
CA PHE A 17 4.14 -9.21 21.72
C PHE A 17 5.26 -8.62 20.83
N LYS A 18 6.42 -9.26 20.76
CA LYS A 18 7.54 -8.82 19.92
C LYS A 18 7.19 -8.84 18.43
N GLU A 19 6.49 -9.87 17.96
CA GLU A 19 6.05 -9.97 16.57
C GLU A 19 5.05 -8.87 16.21
N ARG A 20 4.08 -8.59 17.09
CA ARG A 20 3.12 -7.48 16.92
C ARG A 20 3.81 -6.12 16.91
N THR A 21 4.78 -5.90 17.80
CA THR A 21 5.55 -4.65 17.83
C THR A 21 6.34 -4.43 16.54
N LYS A 22 7.01 -5.46 16.03
CA LYS A 22 7.73 -5.39 14.75
C LYS A 22 6.77 -5.04 13.61
N TRP A 23 5.62 -5.71 13.54
CA TRP A 23 4.59 -5.44 12.54
C TRP A 23 4.10 -4.00 12.59
N LEU A 24 3.79 -3.47 13.78
CA LEU A 24 3.37 -2.08 13.99
C LEU A 24 4.46 -1.09 13.55
N CYS A 25 5.72 -1.35 13.89
CA CYS A 25 6.84 -0.49 13.47
C CYS A 25 6.98 -0.45 11.95
N VAL A 26 6.90 -1.60 11.28
CA VAL A 26 6.99 -1.65 9.81
C VAL A 26 5.80 -0.94 9.16
N CYS A 27 4.58 -1.16 9.64
CA CYS A 27 3.39 -0.45 9.17
C CYS A 27 3.55 1.06 9.37
N GLY A 28 4.02 1.51 10.54
CA GLY A 28 4.23 2.92 10.84
C GLY A 28 5.25 3.58 9.92
N VAL A 29 6.39 2.93 9.68
CA VAL A 29 7.43 3.45 8.77
C VAL A 29 6.91 3.53 7.33
N LEU A 30 6.28 2.46 6.82
CA LEU A 30 5.75 2.46 5.45
C LEU A 30 4.60 3.46 5.29
N MET A 31 3.75 3.64 6.32
CA MET A 31 2.70 4.65 6.32
C MET A 31 3.30 6.06 6.29
N ALA A 32 4.31 6.34 7.11
CA ALA A 32 5.01 7.63 7.10
C ALA A 32 5.64 7.92 5.73
N MET A 33 6.27 6.92 5.10
CA MET A 33 6.80 7.06 3.74
C MET A 33 5.69 7.34 2.72
N ASN A 34 4.53 6.68 2.82
CA ASN A 34 3.37 6.95 1.96
C ASN A 34 2.91 8.40 2.11
N VAL A 35 2.74 8.89 3.33
CA VAL A 35 2.35 10.28 3.61
C VAL A 35 3.37 11.27 3.05
N VAL A 36 4.65 11.07 3.29
CA VAL A 36 5.72 11.96 2.79
C VAL A 36 5.73 12.01 1.25
N LEU A 37 5.61 10.86 0.58
CA LEU A 37 5.59 10.81 -0.89
C LEU A 37 4.27 11.29 -1.51
N SER A 38 3.24 11.51 -0.70
CA SER A 38 2.00 12.19 -1.10
C SER A 38 2.14 13.72 -1.11
N SER A 39 3.24 14.25 -0.60
CA SER A 39 3.47 15.70 -0.58
C SER A 39 3.80 16.23 -1.98
N SER A 40 3.51 17.52 -2.19
CA SER A 40 3.84 18.22 -3.45
C SER A 40 5.33 18.26 -3.76
N LEU A 41 6.19 18.14 -2.73
CA LEU A 41 7.66 18.12 -2.89
C LEU A 41 8.15 16.89 -3.68
N PHE A 42 7.44 15.77 -3.59
CA PHE A 42 7.78 14.51 -4.26
C PHE A 42 6.79 14.16 -5.38
N SER A 43 6.06 15.14 -5.89
CA SER A 43 5.12 14.96 -6.98
C SER A 43 5.59 15.66 -8.26
N VAL A 44 5.24 15.07 -9.39
CA VAL A 44 5.51 15.67 -10.70
C VAL A 44 4.24 16.38 -11.16
N PRO A 45 4.28 17.72 -11.43
CA PRO A 45 3.13 18.42 -11.96
C PRO A 45 2.81 17.93 -13.38
N VAL A 46 1.55 17.60 -13.61
CA VAL A 46 1.04 17.12 -14.89
C VAL A 46 -0.31 17.77 -15.20
N PRO A 47 -0.74 17.83 -16.48
CA PRO A 47 -2.08 18.27 -16.80
C PRO A 47 -3.15 17.53 -15.99
N GLY A 48 -4.02 18.28 -15.33
CA GLY A 48 -5.04 17.73 -14.44
C GLY A 48 -4.56 17.39 -13.03
N GLY A 49 -3.41 17.90 -12.57
CA GLY A 49 -2.94 17.78 -11.17
C GLY A 49 -1.49 17.34 -11.05
N HIS A 50 -1.22 16.41 -10.13
CA HIS A 50 0.12 15.91 -9.82
C HIS A 50 0.19 14.39 -9.98
N LEU A 51 1.35 13.87 -10.37
CA LEU A 51 1.69 12.45 -10.34
C LEU A 51 2.48 12.21 -9.04
N TYR A 52 1.95 11.36 -8.17
CA TYR A 52 2.54 11.07 -6.87
C TYR A 52 3.35 9.77 -6.89
N LEU A 53 4.45 9.74 -6.15
CA LEU A 53 5.32 8.57 -6.04
C LEU A 53 4.91 7.61 -4.91
N ASN A 54 3.93 8.00 -4.10
CA ASN A 54 3.40 7.19 -3.00
C ASN A 54 2.85 5.82 -3.45
N GLU A 55 2.42 5.70 -4.71
CA GLU A 55 1.96 4.45 -5.31
C GLU A 55 3.00 3.33 -5.22
N ILE A 56 4.30 3.68 -5.28
CA ILE A 56 5.41 2.74 -5.11
C ILE A 56 5.37 2.10 -3.71
N ILE A 57 5.14 2.92 -2.69
CA ILE A 57 5.09 2.44 -1.31
C ILE A 57 3.82 1.63 -1.07
N ILE A 58 2.68 2.06 -1.62
CA ILE A 58 1.41 1.32 -1.50
C ILE A 58 1.56 -0.08 -2.09
N CYS A 59 2.08 -0.21 -3.31
CA CYS A 59 2.32 -1.52 -3.94
C CYS A 59 3.33 -2.36 -3.16
N THR A 60 4.44 -1.76 -2.71
CA THR A 60 5.47 -2.44 -1.91
C THR A 60 4.89 -2.96 -0.59
N ALA A 61 4.22 -2.09 0.18
CA ALA A 61 3.61 -2.45 1.45
C ALA A 61 2.56 -3.56 1.29
N SER A 62 1.77 -3.51 0.22
CA SER A 62 0.73 -4.51 -0.06
C SER A 62 1.29 -5.89 -0.41
N ILE A 63 2.49 -5.97 -0.99
CA ILE A 63 3.18 -7.24 -1.24
C ILE A 63 3.83 -7.78 0.04
N LEU A 64 4.27 -6.91 0.95
CA LEU A 64 4.97 -7.29 2.17
C LEU A 64 4.02 -7.68 3.29
N LEU A 65 3.01 -6.85 3.56
CA LEU A 65 2.13 -6.91 4.71
C LEU A 65 0.89 -7.78 4.43
N ASP A 66 0.32 -8.30 5.51
CA ASP A 66 -0.99 -8.93 5.50
C ASP A 66 -2.09 -7.93 5.07
N PRO A 67 -3.32 -8.39 4.73
CA PRO A 67 -4.37 -7.51 4.22
C PRO A 67 -4.73 -6.33 5.13
N VAL A 68 -4.63 -6.52 6.46
CA VAL A 68 -4.92 -5.44 7.43
C VAL A 68 -3.82 -4.38 7.40
N GLY A 69 -2.57 -4.80 7.47
CA GLY A 69 -1.42 -3.88 7.37
C GLY A 69 -1.36 -3.16 6.04
N ALA A 70 -1.65 -3.87 4.94
CA ALA A 70 -1.73 -3.29 3.60
C ALA A 70 -2.81 -2.20 3.51
N PHE A 71 -4.02 -2.46 4.03
CA PHE A 71 -5.09 -1.47 4.09
C PHE A 71 -4.72 -0.24 4.92
N LEU A 72 -4.09 -0.44 6.08
CA LEU A 72 -3.64 0.66 6.93
C LEU A 72 -2.60 1.53 6.21
N VAL A 73 -1.58 0.92 5.62
CA VAL A 73 -0.53 1.68 4.93
C VAL A 73 -1.06 2.32 3.65
N GLY A 74 -1.79 1.59 2.82
CA GLY A 74 -2.31 2.08 1.54
C GLY A 74 -3.48 3.04 1.71
N GLY A 75 -4.53 2.61 2.40
CA GLY A 75 -5.77 3.38 2.55
C GLY A 75 -5.64 4.53 3.55
N VAL A 76 -5.32 4.20 4.82
CA VAL A 76 -5.21 5.23 5.87
C VAL A 76 -4.01 6.14 5.62
N GLY A 77 -2.88 5.60 5.13
CA GLY A 77 -1.72 6.41 4.76
C GLY A 77 -2.02 7.41 3.63
N ALA A 78 -2.73 6.99 2.59
CA ALA A 78 -3.15 7.89 1.50
C ALA A 78 -4.18 8.93 1.98
N PHE A 79 -5.13 8.52 2.83
CA PHE A 79 -6.08 9.44 3.47
C PHE A 79 -5.35 10.54 4.27
N LEU A 80 -4.38 10.18 5.10
CA LEU A 80 -3.60 11.13 5.88
C LEU A 80 -2.73 12.03 5.00
N GLY A 81 -2.14 11.48 3.95
CA GLY A 81 -1.39 12.27 2.97
C GLY A 81 -2.26 13.33 2.29
N ASP A 82 -3.43 12.93 1.82
CA ASP A 82 -4.38 13.87 1.21
C ASP A 82 -4.93 14.88 2.23
N LEU A 83 -5.26 14.44 3.43
CA LEU A 83 -5.74 15.33 4.50
C LEU A 83 -4.75 16.47 4.79
N LEU A 84 -3.46 16.18 4.75
CA LEU A 84 -2.40 17.14 5.05
C LEU A 84 -2.05 18.05 3.87
N PHE A 85 -2.06 17.53 2.64
CA PHE A 85 -1.52 18.25 1.47
C PHE A 85 -2.58 18.61 0.43
N TYR A 86 -3.63 17.79 0.26
CA TYR A 86 -4.70 18.02 -0.71
C TYR A 86 -6.01 17.37 -0.28
N PRO A 87 -6.78 18.00 0.64
CA PRO A 87 -7.91 17.34 1.33
C PRO A 87 -9.07 16.89 0.45
N THR A 88 -9.22 17.45 -0.76
CA THR A 88 -10.39 17.21 -1.62
C THR A 88 -10.66 15.73 -1.90
N PRO A 89 -9.69 14.88 -2.33
CA PRO A 89 -9.95 13.47 -2.62
C PRO A 89 -9.76 12.52 -1.43
N MET A 90 -9.51 12.98 -0.20
CA MET A 90 -9.07 12.15 0.92
C MET A 90 -9.91 10.90 1.15
N PHE A 91 -11.25 10.97 1.06
CA PHE A 91 -12.13 9.82 1.22
C PHE A 91 -12.10 8.87 0.01
N VAL A 92 -11.95 9.43 -1.19
CA VAL A 92 -11.75 8.62 -2.40
C VAL A 92 -10.43 7.86 -2.32
N SER A 93 -9.38 8.50 -1.82
CA SER A 93 -8.05 7.90 -1.61
C SER A 93 -8.10 6.79 -0.56
N LEU A 94 -8.82 7.00 0.55
CA LEU A 94 -9.02 5.97 1.57
C LEU A 94 -9.62 4.69 0.96
N VAL A 95 -10.72 4.84 0.24
CA VAL A 95 -11.43 3.69 -0.33
C VAL A 95 -10.63 3.07 -1.47
N THR A 96 -10.15 3.87 -2.41
CA THR A 96 -9.48 3.38 -3.62
C THR A 96 -8.15 2.70 -3.30
N HIS A 97 -7.26 3.38 -2.58
CA HIS A 97 -5.97 2.79 -2.19
C HIS A 97 -6.12 1.72 -1.12
N GLY A 98 -7.13 1.83 -0.25
CA GLY A 98 -7.46 0.77 0.70
C GLY A 98 -7.86 -0.53 0.02
N LEU A 99 -8.81 -0.47 -0.94
CA LEU A 99 -9.23 -1.63 -1.73
C LEU A 99 -8.09 -2.17 -2.61
N GLN A 100 -7.35 -1.30 -3.27
CA GLN A 100 -6.16 -1.66 -4.04
C GLN A 100 -5.17 -2.45 -3.20
N ALA A 101 -4.75 -1.91 -2.07
CA ALA A 101 -3.77 -2.52 -1.18
C ALA A 101 -4.26 -3.86 -0.62
N LEU A 102 -5.53 -3.92 -0.23
CA LEU A 102 -6.17 -5.13 0.27
C LEU A 102 -6.17 -6.24 -0.78
N VAL A 103 -6.54 -5.93 -2.02
CA VAL A 103 -6.58 -6.89 -3.14
C VAL A 103 -5.18 -7.38 -3.47
N ILE A 104 -4.19 -6.49 -3.60
CA ILE A 104 -2.79 -6.89 -3.85
C ILE A 104 -2.31 -7.86 -2.77
N SER A 105 -2.56 -7.55 -1.49
CA SER A 105 -2.15 -8.40 -0.37
C SER A 105 -2.86 -9.76 -0.36
N LEU A 106 -4.15 -9.81 -0.71
CA LEU A 106 -4.88 -11.07 -0.83
C LEU A 106 -4.28 -11.97 -1.90
N PHE A 107 -3.94 -11.43 -3.07
CA PHE A 107 -3.24 -12.19 -4.11
C PHE A 107 -1.87 -12.67 -3.64
N ALA A 108 -1.06 -11.78 -3.07
CA ALA A 108 0.30 -12.09 -2.63
C ALA A 108 0.37 -13.15 -1.53
N HIS A 109 -0.63 -13.18 -0.60
CA HIS A 109 -0.56 -14.01 0.61
C HIS A 109 -1.54 -15.18 0.64
N ARG A 110 -2.66 -15.14 -0.10
CA ARG A 110 -3.72 -16.16 0.00
C ARG A 110 -3.94 -16.98 -1.27
N TRP A 111 -4.04 -16.34 -2.45
CA TRP A 111 -4.58 -17.02 -3.63
C TRP A 111 -3.55 -17.80 -4.45
N MET A 112 -2.30 -17.40 -4.51
CA MET A 112 -1.28 -18.06 -5.34
C MET A 112 0.02 -18.33 -4.55
N LYS A 113 -0.09 -18.99 -3.41
CA LYS A 113 1.04 -19.26 -2.48
C LYS A 113 2.24 -19.96 -3.15
N ASN A 114 1.99 -20.82 -4.14
CA ASN A 114 3.04 -21.60 -4.81
C ASN A 114 3.88 -20.78 -5.81
N ARG A 115 3.41 -19.60 -6.23
CA ARG A 115 4.10 -18.72 -7.18
C ARG A 115 4.04 -17.25 -6.71
N PRO A 116 4.80 -16.89 -5.67
CA PRO A 116 4.63 -15.59 -4.99
C PRO A 116 4.95 -14.40 -5.90
N VAL A 117 5.90 -14.52 -6.83
CA VAL A 117 6.21 -13.45 -7.80
C VAL A 117 5.03 -13.22 -8.76
N LEU A 118 4.47 -14.32 -9.29
CA LEU A 118 3.32 -14.24 -10.20
C LEU A 118 2.08 -13.70 -9.47
N ALA A 119 1.85 -14.16 -8.24
CA ALA A 119 0.77 -13.69 -7.37
C ALA A 119 0.85 -12.19 -7.14
N SER A 120 2.03 -11.67 -6.79
CA SER A 120 2.28 -10.24 -6.63
C SER A 120 2.07 -9.50 -7.95
N GLY A 121 2.54 -10.03 -9.08
CA GLY A 121 2.37 -9.43 -10.41
C GLY A 121 0.89 -9.30 -10.80
N VAL A 122 0.11 -10.37 -10.65
CA VAL A 122 -1.34 -10.33 -10.89
C VAL A 122 -2.02 -9.36 -9.91
N GLY A 123 -1.64 -9.44 -8.63
CA GLY A 123 -2.19 -8.57 -7.58
C GLY A 123 -1.99 -7.08 -7.90
N VAL A 124 -0.77 -6.66 -8.24
CA VAL A 124 -0.50 -5.23 -8.55
C VAL A 124 -1.18 -4.78 -9.85
N THR A 125 -1.34 -5.68 -10.84
CA THR A 125 -2.08 -5.36 -12.06
C THR A 125 -3.57 -5.11 -11.77
N VAL A 126 -4.21 -6.01 -11.02
CA VAL A 126 -5.61 -5.82 -10.59
C VAL A 126 -5.74 -4.58 -9.70
N GLY A 127 -4.80 -4.38 -8.77
CA GLY A 127 -4.74 -3.21 -7.93
C GLY A 127 -4.61 -1.90 -8.72
N ALA A 128 -3.77 -1.89 -9.77
CA ALA A 128 -3.63 -0.74 -10.66
C ALA A 128 -4.95 -0.39 -11.38
N VAL A 129 -5.70 -1.40 -11.82
CA VAL A 129 -7.05 -1.19 -12.41
C VAL A 129 -8.00 -0.58 -11.38
N ILE A 130 -8.02 -1.11 -10.14
CA ILE A 130 -8.86 -0.57 -9.05
C ILE A 130 -8.52 0.91 -8.80
N MET A 131 -7.23 1.25 -8.74
CA MET A 131 -6.76 2.62 -8.55
C MET A 131 -7.21 3.54 -9.68
N VAL A 132 -6.99 3.14 -10.93
CA VAL A 132 -7.37 3.96 -12.10
C VAL A 132 -8.88 4.16 -12.17
N VAL A 133 -9.66 3.11 -12.00
CA VAL A 133 -11.13 3.20 -12.04
C VAL A 133 -11.66 4.01 -10.85
N GLY A 134 -11.20 3.73 -9.64
CA GLY A 134 -11.68 4.40 -8.43
C GLY A 134 -11.44 5.91 -8.46
N TYR A 135 -10.24 6.34 -8.82
CA TYR A 135 -9.94 7.78 -8.94
C TYR A 135 -10.64 8.43 -10.13
N SER A 136 -10.82 7.73 -11.25
CA SER A 136 -11.56 8.27 -12.39
C SER A 136 -13.02 8.52 -12.04
N LEU A 137 -13.66 7.57 -11.36
CA LEU A 137 -15.04 7.73 -10.87
C LEU A 137 -15.12 8.79 -9.78
N GLY A 138 -14.22 8.78 -8.80
CA GLY A 138 -14.17 9.78 -7.75
C GLY A 138 -14.01 11.19 -8.32
N ARG A 139 -13.13 11.37 -9.30
CA ARG A 139 -12.92 12.66 -9.97
C ARG A 139 -14.13 13.10 -10.79
N ALA A 140 -14.73 12.18 -11.53
CA ALA A 140 -15.86 12.52 -12.39
C ALA A 140 -17.13 12.89 -11.59
N PHE A 141 -17.36 12.27 -10.42
CA PHE A 141 -18.66 12.36 -9.74
C PHE A 141 -18.61 12.93 -8.32
N ILE A 142 -17.44 12.97 -7.66
CA ILE A 142 -17.35 13.34 -6.24
C ILE A 142 -16.67 14.70 -6.05
N TYR A 143 -15.47 14.91 -6.64
CA TYR A 143 -14.69 16.08 -6.29
C TYR A 143 -14.21 16.93 -7.50
N SER A 144 -14.55 16.56 -8.73
CA SER A 144 -14.20 17.34 -9.93
C SER A 144 -15.25 17.11 -11.03
N THR A 145 -14.84 17.11 -12.30
CA THR A 145 -15.72 16.95 -13.47
C THR A 145 -15.27 15.78 -14.36
N PRO A 146 -16.17 15.22 -15.20
CA PRO A 146 -15.84 14.16 -16.14
C PRO A 146 -14.71 14.55 -17.12
N GLU A 147 -14.69 15.80 -17.59
CA GLU A 147 -13.67 16.30 -18.52
C GLU A 147 -12.29 16.26 -17.85
N TYR A 148 -12.23 16.64 -16.56
CA TYR A 148 -11.01 16.62 -15.78
C TYR A 148 -10.54 15.20 -15.48
N ALA A 149 -11.47 14.26 -15.32
CA ALA A 149 -11.15 12.83 -15.17
C ALA A 149 -10.51 12.28 -16.44
N ILE A 150 -11.03 12.62 -17.62
CA ILE A 150 -10.47 12.22 -18.92
C ILE A 150 -9.08 12.82 -19.13
N LEU A 151 -8.90 14.11 -18.84
CA LEU A 151 -7.60 14.78 -18.96
C LEU A 151 -6.52 14.12 -18.10
N LYS A 152 -6.86 13.70 -16.90
CA LYS A 152 -5.94 13.09 -15.94
C LYS A 152 -5.68 11.59 -16.20
N LEU A 153 -6.57 10.90 -16.91
CA LEU A 153 -6.55 9.45 -17.10
C LEU A 153 -5.19 8.89 -17.58
N PRO A 154 -4.53 9.43 -18.64
CA PRO A 154 -3.25 8.88 -19.09
C PRO A 154 -2.15 8.99 -18.03
N TYR A 155 -2.11 10.07 -17.28
CA TYR A 155 -1.14 10.27 -16.20
C TYR A 155 -1.43 9.37 -15.00
N GLN A 156 -2.68 9.06 -14.76
CA GLN A 156 -3.11 8.15 -13.70
C GLN A 156 -2.75 6.69 -14.03
N ILE A 157 -2.90 6.29 -15.29
CA ILE A 157 -2.43 4.99 -15.79
C ILE A 157 -0.90 4.89 -15.66
N LEU A 158 -0.18 5.96 -16.05
CA LEU A 158 1.28 6.03 -15.89
C LEU A 158 1.69 5.90 -14.42
N GLN A 159 1.03 6.60 -13.50
CA GLN A 159 1.28 6.53 -12.06
C GLN A 159 1.09 5.11 -11.55
N ALA A 160 -0.02 4.47 -11.90
CA ALA A 160 -0.31 3.10 -11.50
C ALA A 160 0.73 2.09 -12.05
N ALA A 161 1.14 2.26 -13.31
CA ALA A 161 2.16 1.43 -13.93
C ALA A 161 3.53 1.60 -13.27
N VAL A 162 3.96 2.83 -13.00
CA VAL A 162 5.21 3.13 -12.27
C VAL A 162 5.18 2.52 -10.88
N GLY A 163 4.10 2.69 -10.13
CA GLY A 163 3.93 2.11 -8.79
C GLY A 163 4.00 0.59 -8.81
N ALA A 164 3.29 -0.06 -9.75
CA ALA A 164 3.27 -1.51 -9.89
C ALA A 164 4.66 -2.07 -10.23
N VAL A 165 5.34 -1.50 -11.23
CA VAL A 165 6.67 -1.94 -11.66
C VAL A 165 7.71 -1.69 -10.56
N ALA A 166 7.77 -0.49 -10.01
CA ALA A 166 8.73 -0.14 -8.97
C ALA A 166 8.49 -0.95 -7.68
N GLY A 167 7.25 -1.13 -7.25
CA GLY A 167 6.91 -1.97 -6.09
C GLY A 167 7.35 -3.42 -6.27
N MET A 168 7.11 -4.00 -7.45
CA MET A 168 7.59 -5.36 -7.79
C MET A 168 9.12 -5.43 -7.79
N LEU A 169 9.82 -4.46 -8.38
CA LEU A 169 11.28 -4.43 -8.41
C LEU A 169 11.87 -4.32 -6.99
N LEU A 170 11.34 -3.44 -6.16
CA LEU A 170 11.77 -3.27 -4.77
C LEU A 170 11.60 -4.57 -3.98
N CYS A 171 10.45 -5.22 -4.08
CA CYS A 171 10.18 -6.44 -3.33
C CYS A 171 11.06 -7.62 -3.77
N TRP A 172 11.16 -7.84 -5.08
CA TRP A 172 11.73 -9.09 -5.62
C TRP A 172 13.18 -8.96 -6.11
N LYS A 173 13.56 -7.83 -6.72
CA LYS A 173 14.93 -7.59 -7.22
C LYS A 173 15.82 -6.98 -6.14
N CYS A 174 15.36 -5.91 -5.47
CA CYS A 174 16.13 -5.25 -4.41
C CYS A 174 16.10 -6.02 -3.08
N GLY A 175 15.31 -7.10 -2.97
CA GLY A 175 15.33 -7.99 -1.82
C GLY A 175 14.62 -7.47 -0.57
N VAL A 176 13.78 -6.43 -0.69
CA VAL A 176 13.01 -5.89 0.44
C VAL A 176 12.12 -6.96 1.08
N LYS A 177 11.51 -7.85 0.25
CA LYS A 177 10.74 -8.99 0.75
C LYS A 177 11.59 -9.93 1.63
N LYS A 178 12.83 -10.24 1.20
CA LYS A 178 13.75 -11.09 1.98
C LYS A 178 14.17 -10.43 3.30
N ALA A 179 14.38 -9.11 3.28
CA ALA A 179 14.72 -8.36 4.49
C ALA A 179 13.54 -8.35 5.48
N TYR A 180 12.32 -8.11 4.97
CA TYR A 180 11.10 -8.16 5.78
C TYR A 180 10.88 -9.53 6.41
N ASP A 181 11.00 -10.62 5.63
CA ASP A 181 10.83 -11.99 6.11
C ASP A 181 11.88 -12.38 7.19
N LYS A 182 13.09 -11.77 7.16
CA LYS A 182 14.10 -11.94 8.23
C LYS A 182 13.77 -11.16 9.51
N LEU A 183 13.14 -10.00 9.37
CA LEU A 183 12.75 -9.17 10.51
C LEU A 183 11.56 -9.76 11.28
N THR A 184 10.65 -10.44 10.57
CA THR A 184 9.40 -10.94 11.13
C THR A 184 9.45 -12.41 11.57
N LYS A 185 10.52 -13.13 11.24
CA LYS A 185 10.86 -14.45 11.81
C LYS A 185 11.73 -14.29 13.05
#